data_2125d2612c02952130ea1279f520a72f
#
_entry.id   2125d2612c02952130ea1279f520a72f
#
_cell.length_a   1.000
_cell.length_b   1.000
_cell.length_c   1.000
_cell.angle_alpha   90.00
_cell.angle_beta   90.00
_cell.angle_gamma   90.00
#
_symmetry.space_group_name_H-M   'P 1'
#
loop_
_entity.id
_entity.type
_entity.pdbx_description
1 polymer ?
#
loop_
_entity_poly.entity_id
_entity_poly.type
_entity_poly.pdbx_seq_one_letter_code
_entity_poly.pdbx_strand_id
1 'polypeptide(L)'
;EKVSSMEKIKTNVEKETGDRIRNLDLAGVKVDEDFKRYYPYDTFASRVLGFTGGDNQGIIGLEVKYEEVLKGTDGTILTVTDARGVELEKVAEDRIEPVAGNTLQISLDHNIQKYCEQAAKKVQEEKQADSVSVLLMNPQDGEIFAMVNTPEFNLNTPFELIDVDENTEQTDEQAQEMLNQMWRNPCINDTYEPGSTFKIITASACLEEGVVSLSDTFSCPGYRIVEDRKIRCHKVGGHGQETFIQGIQNSCNPVFIDIGLRLGAEKFYAYFKQFGLLSLTNIDLPGEAGTIMHNVEDIGLVELATISFGQSFQVTPVQMATTVSSLVNGGYRVTPHFGVAVLEKDGTEIRKLKYKKKNGIVSEKTSETMRILLKSVVEEGSGKNGYIEGYSIGGKTATSQTLPRSANKYISSFIGFAPADNPVVMTAVLIDEP
;
A
#
# COMPACT_ATOMS: atom_id res chain seq x y z
N GLU A 1 -0.59 -22.68 -43.85
CA GLU A 1 -1.38 -23.25 -42.76
C GLU A 1 -0.47 -24.15 -41.93
N LYS A 2 -0.23 -23.84 -40.65
CA LYS A 2 0.39 -24.78 -39.71
C LYS A 2 -0.69 -25.80 -39.35
N VAL A 3 -0.52 -27.04 -39.81
CA VAL A 3 -1.34 -28.16 -39.35
C VAL A 3 -0.89 -28.46 -37.93
N SER A 4 -1.66 -28.06 -36.93
CA SER A 4 -1.48 -28.46 -35.54
C SER A 4 -2.09 -29.85 -35.32
N SER A 5 -1.35 -30.76 -34.70
CA SER A 5 -1.85 -32.09 -34.36
C SER A 5 -2.72 -32.06 -33.10
N MET A 6 -2.68 -30.98 -32.34
CA MET A 6 -3.44 -30.77 -31.11
C MET A 6 -3.73 -29.26 -30.92
N GLU A 7 -4.94 -28.93 -30.53
CA GLU A 7 -5.35 -27.56 -30.24
C GLU A 7 -6.00 -27.51 -28.85
N LYS A 8 -5.53 -26.62 -27.99
CA LYS A 8 -6.09 -26.41 -26.66
C LYS A 8 -7.38 -25.59 -26.79
N ILE A 9 -8.53 -26.19 -26.49
CA ILE A 9 -9.84 -25.56 -26.62
C ILE A 9 -10.15 -24.64 -25.42
N LYS A 10 -9.91 -25.12 -24.19
CA LYS A 10 -10.20 -24.38 -22.96
C LYS A 10 -9.36 -24.89 -21.79
N THR A 11 -8.93 -23.98 -20.93
CA THR A 11 -8.28 -24.25 -19.65
C THR A 11 -9.22 -23.91 -18.49
N ASN A 12 -8.86 -24.31 -17.29
CA ASN A 12 -9.59 -23.98 -16.03
C ASN A 12 -11.08 -24.39 -16.05
N VAL A 13 -11.41 -25.49 -16.73
CA VAL A 13 -12.76 -26.05 -16.73
C VAL A 13 -13.01 -26.70 -15.38
N GLU A 14 -14.18 -26.44 -14.79
CA GLU A 14 -14.58 -27.06 -13.54
C GLU A 14 -14.64 -28.60 -13.67
N LYS A 15 -14.21 -29.31 -12.61
CA LYS A 15 -14.09 -30.77 -12.61
C LYS A 15 -15.35 -31.47 -13.10
N GLU A 16 -16.53 -31.05 -12.63
CA GLU A 16 -17.80 -31.61 -13.01
C GLU A 16 -18.07 -31.51 -14.53
N THR A 17 -17.71 -30.35 -15.12
CA THR A 17 -17.81 -30.13 -16.56
C THR A 17 -16.82 -30.99 -17.34
N GLY A 18 -15.56 -31.06 -16.85
CA GLY A 18 -14.54 -31.95 -17.43
C GLY A 18 -14.95 -33.42 -17.43
N ASP A 19 -15.50 -33.91 -16.32
CA ASP A 19 -15.99 -35.28 -16.18
C ASP A 19 -17.19 -35.54 -17.13
N ARG A 20 -18.11 -34.56 -17.30
CA ARG A 20 -19.19 -34.65 -18.27
C ARG A 20 -18.67 -34.77 -19.70
N ILE A 21 -17.68 -33.99 -20.09
CA ILE A 21 -17.10 -34.03 -21.43
C ILE A 21 -16.35 -35.36 -21.63
N ARG A 22 -15.59 -35.83 -20.64
CA ARG A 22 -14.91 -37.14 -20.69
C ARG A 22 -15.89 -38.29 -20.89
N ASN A 23 -17.05 -38.24 -20.20
CA ASN A 23 -18.08 -39.26 -20.28
C ASN A 23 -18.83 -39.27 -21.64
N LEU A 24 -18.67 -38.23 -22.48
CA LEU A 24 -19.24 -38.22 -23.83
C LEU A 24 -18.39 -39.05 -24.81
N ASP A 25 -17.19 -39.49 -24.44
CA ASP A 25 -16.28 -40.34 -25.23
C ASP A 25 -16.12 -39.86 -26.69
N LEU A 26 -15.92 -38.55 -26.84
CA LEU A 26 -15.81 -37.92 -28.17
C LEU A 26 -14.44 -38.17 -28.79
N ALA A 27 -14.44 -38.83 -29.96
CA ALA A 27 -13.17 -39.10 -30.67
C ALA A 27 -12.37 -37.80 -30.96
N GLY A 28 -11.12 -37.78 -30.54
CA GLY A 28 -10.20 -36.62 -30.70
C GLY A 28 -10.37 -35.52 -29.66
N VAL A 29 -11.24 -35.69 -28.66
CA VAL A 29 -11.34 -34.77 -27.53
C VAL A 29 -10.62 -35.37 -26.32
N LYS A 30 -9.59 -34.69 -25.83
CA LYS A 30 -8.84 -35.10 -24.64
C LYS A 30 -9.18 -34.15 -23.48
N VAL A 31 -9.36 -34.71 -22.29
CA VAL A 31 -9.63 -33.95 -21.05
C VAL A 31 -8.59 -34.36 -20.03
N ASP A 32 -7.64 -33.49 -19.77
CA ASP A 32 -6.59 -33.68 -18.77
C ASP A 32 -6.96 -32.99 -17.46
N GLU A 33 -6.41 -33.48 -16.33
CA GLU A 33 -6.56 -32.83 -15.04
C GLU A 33 -5.55 -31.72 -14.91
N ASP A 34 -6.00 -30.58 -14.37
CA ASP A 34 -5.19 -29.43 -14.09
C ASP A 34 -5.57 -28.85 -12.72
N PHE A 35 -4.77 -27.95 -12.18
CA PHE A 35 -5.02 -27.28 -10.91
C PHE A 35 -5.41 -25.84 -11.18
N LYS A 36 -6.44 -25.38 -10.46
CA LYS A 36 -6.93 -24.01 -10.51
C LYS A 36 -6.81 -23.38 -9.13
N ARG A 37 -6.36 -22.14 -9.06
CA ARG A 37 -6.45 -21.35 -7.82
C ARG A 37 -7.92 -21.02 -7.55
N TYR A 38 -8.29 -21.14 -6.31
CA TYR A 38 -9.62 -20.79 -5.82
C TYR A 38 -9.49 -19.85 -4.62
N TYR A 39 -10.20 -18.75 -4.64
CA TYR A 39 -10.19 -17.71 -3.62
C TYR A 39 -11.50 -17.74 -2.85
N PRO A 40 -11.53 -18.37 -1.65
CA PRO A 40 -12.77 -18.68 -0.94
C PRO A 40 -13.53 -17.45 -0.41
N TYR A 41 -12.89 -16.29 -0.41
CA TYR A 41 -13.46 -15.03 0.05
C TYR A 41 -13.66 -14.01 -1.06
N ASP A 42 -13.66 -14.42 -2.31
CA ASP A 42 -13.95 -13.64 -3.51
C ASP A 42 -13.18 -12.31 -3.61
N THR A 43 -13.69 -11.24 -3.00
CA THR A 43 -13.12 -9.87 -3.09
C THR A 43 -12.12 -9.54 -1.99
N PHE A 44 -11.95 -10.42 -1.01
CA PHE A 44 -11.12 -10.16 0.18
C PHE A 44 -9.66 -9.89 -0.18
N ALA A 45 -9.17 -8.69 0.19
CA ALA A 45 -7.79 -8.24 -0.02
C ALA A 45 -7.29 -8.48 -1.47
N SER A 46 -8.14 -8.22 -2.47
CA SER A 46 -7.92 -8.66 -3.85
C SER A 46 -6.61 -8.13 -4.44
N ARG A 47 -6.24 -6.88 -4.18
CA ARG A 47 -5.02 -6.26 -4.67
C ARG A 47 -3.75 -6.65 -3.90
N VAL A 48 -3.93 -7.32 -2.75
CA VAL A 48 -2.82 -7.88 -1.94
C VAL A 48 -2.55 -9.32 -2.32
N LEU A 49 -3.59 -10.18 -2.24
CA LEU A 49 -3.46 -11.58 -2.58
C LEU A 49 -3.07 -11.74 -4.05
N GLY A 50 -3.76 -11.02 -4.91
CA GLY A 50 -3.58 -11.18 -6.34
C GLY A 50 -4.21 -12.45 -6.88
N PHE A 51 -4.00 -12.73 -8.15
CA PHE A 51 -4.57 -13.88 -8.83
C PHE A 51 -3.60 -14.51 -9.83
N THR A 52 -3.93 -15.72 -10.27
CA THR A 52 -3.19 -16.45 -11.30
C THR A 52 -3.90 -16.40 -12.65
N GLY A 53 -3.11 -16.43 -13.71
CA GLY A 53 -3.61 -16.57 -15.09
C GLY A 53 -4.00 -18.00 -15.44
N GLY A 54 -4.32 -18.20 -16.74
CA GLY A 54 -4.76 -19.48 -17.27
C GLY A 54 -3.74 -20.63 -17.18
N ASP A 55 -2.46 -20.31 -17.05
CA ASP A 55 -1.37 -21.27 -16.90
C ASP A 55 -0.86 -21.33 -15.44
N ASN A 56 -1.71 -20.98 -14.48
CA ASN A 56 -1.41 -20.88 -13.04
C ASN A 56 -0.22 -19.97 -12.69
N GLN A 57 0.19 -19.10 -13.61
CA GLN A 57 1.20 -18.08 -13.37
C GLN A 57 0.61 -16.92 -12.58
N GLY A 58 1.27 -16.46 -11.52
CA GLY A 58 0.87 -15.27 -10.78
C GLY A 58 0.88 -14.01 -11.67
N ILE A 59 -0.17 -13.21 -11.62
CA ILE A 59 -0.32 -11.99 -12.43
C ILE A 59 -0.05 -10.73 -11.59
N ILE A 60 -0.66 -10.62 -10.40
CA ILE A 60 -0.45 -9.51 -9.48
C ILE A 60 -0.31 -10.01 -8.03
N GLY A 61 -0.02 -9.10 -7.11
CA GLY A 61 -0.05 -9.34 -5.68
C GLY A 61 0.98 -10.35 -5.18
N LEU A 62 0.63 -11.06 -4.10
CA LEU A 62 1.47 -12.10 -3.51
C LEU A 62 1.59 -13.33 -4.41
N GLU A 63 0.61 -13.62 -5.25
CA GLU A 63 0.66 -14.73 -6.21
C GLU A 63 1.85 -14.59 -7.16
N VAL A 64 2.09 -13.40 -7.73
CA VAL A 64 3.27 -13.19 -8.59
C VAL A 64 4.55 -13.05 -7.78
N LYS A 65 4.49 -12.42 -6.60
CA LYS A 65 5.68 -12.19 -5.77
C LYS A 65 6.28 -13.47 -5.22
N TYR A 66 5.45 -14.42 -4.88
CA TYR A 66 5.83 -15.72 -4.30
C TYR A 66 5.56 -16.89 -5.24
N GLU A 67 5.48 -16.65 -6.55
CA GLU A 67 5.22 -17.68 -7.55
C GLU A 67 6.15 -18.89 -7.42
N GLU A 68 7.45 -18.67 -7.25
CA GLU A 68 8.44 -19.76 -7.05
C GLU A 68 8.14 -20.66 -5.84
N VAL A 69 7.43 -20.11 -4.83
CA VAL A 69 7.02 -20.86 -3.64
C VAL A 69 5.71 -21.59 -3.88
N LEU A 70 4.78 -20.94 -4.58
CA LEU A 70 3.37 -21.35 -4.67
C LEU A 70 3.08 -22.29 -5.85
N LYS A 71 3.80 -22.11 -6.98
CA LYS A 71 3.48 -22.79 -8.24
C LYS A 71 3.79 -24.30 -8.21
N GLY A 72 4.87 -24.72 -7.57
CA GLY A 72 5.34 -26.10 -7.64
C GLY A 72 6.07 -26.43 -8.94
N THR A 73 6.04 -27.67 -9.36
CA THR A 73 6.65 -28.15 -10.60
C THR A 73 5.66 -28.93 -11.42
N ASP A 74 5.52 -28.56 -12.70
CA ASP A 74 4.59 -29.20 -13.61
C ASP A 74 4.97 -30.67 -13.85
N GLY A 75 3.97 -31.53 -13.95
CA GLY A 75 4.16 -32.90 -14.41
C GLY A 75 4.37 -32.97 -15.92
N THR A 76 4.80 -34.11 -16.39
CA THR A 76 5.01 -34.36 -17.82
C THR A 76 4.40 -35.69 -18.22
N ILE A 77 3.63 -35.69 -19.30
CA ILE A 77 3.08 -36.90 -19.92
C ILE A 77 3.82 -37.11 -21.24
N LEU A 78 4.56 -38.22 -21.36
CA LEU A 78 5.22 -38.61 -22.58
C LEU A 78 4.33 -39.64 -23.29
N THR A 79 3.82 -39.26 -24.46
CA THR A 79 2.99 -40.14 -25.31
C THR A 79 3.77 -40.50 -26.56
N VAL A 80 3.58 -41.72 -27.06
CA VAL A 80 4.14 -42.14 -28.35
C VAL A 80 3.13 -41.85 -29.44
N THR A 81 3.54 -41.07 -30.44
CA THR A 81 2.70 -40.72 -31.58
C THR A 81 3.17 -41.41 -32.86
N ASP A 82 2.29 -41.62 -33.80
CA ASP A 82 2.64 -42.06 -35.16
C ASP A 82 3.35 -40.90 -35.96
N ALA A 83 3.76 -41.19 -37.16
CA ALA A 83 4.41 -40.19 -38.04
C ALA A 83 3.52 -38.98 -38.44
N ARG A 84 2.22 -39.03 -38.11
CA ARG A 84 1.23 -37.95 -38.29
C ARG A 84 0.94 -37.20 -37.04
N GLY A 85 1.56 -37.57 -35.90
CA GLY A 85 1.34 -36.95 -34.61
C GLY A 85 0.10 -37.47 -33.87
N VAL A 86 -0.49 -38.57 -34.33
CA VAL A 86 -1.64 -39.23 -33.66
C VAL A 86 -1.13 -40.18 -32.59
N GLU A 87 -1.67 -40.05 -31.37
CA GLU A 87 -1.30 -40.89 -30.23
C GLU A 87 -1.66 -42.36 -30.46
N LEU A 88 -0.76 -43.26 -30.09
CA LEU A 88 -0.94 -44.69 -30.23
C LEU A 88 -1.60 -45.26 -28.98
N GLU A 89 -2.91 -45.56 -29.05
CA GLU A 89 -3.74 -45.99 -27.93
C GLU A 89 -3.27 -47.23 -27.15
N LYS A 90 -2.27 -47.95 -27.61
CA LYS A 90 -1.76 -49.18 -27.01
C LYS A 90 -0.32 -49.14 -26.48
N VAL A 91 0.28 -47.94 -26.45
CA VAL A 91 1.63 -47.77 -25.93
C VAL A 91 1.54 -47.13 -24.56
N ALA A 92 2.32 -47.65 -23.59
CA ALA A 92 2.33 -47.12 -22.25
C ALA A 92 2.74 -45.66 -22.23
N GLU A 93 1.92 -44.81 -21.64
CA GLU A 93 2.27 -43.42 -21.31
C GLU A 93 3.32 -43.45 -20.19
N ASP A 94 4.39 -42.70 -20.35
CA ASP A 94 5.32 -42.43 -19.25
C ASP A 94 4.90 -41.10 -18.60
N ARG A 95 4.56 -41.15 -17.32
CA ARG A 95 4.00 -40.02 -16.58
C ARG A 95 4.91 -39.62 -15.43
N ILE A 96 5.34 -38.37 -15.44
CA ILE A 96 6.01 -37.72 -14.28
C ILE A 96 4.95 -36.92 -13.56
N GLU A 97 4.64 -37.31 -12.33
CA GLU A 97 3.61 -36.61 -11.54
C GLU A 97 4.05 -35.19 -11.17
N PRO A 98 3.12 -34.22 -11.13
CA PRO A 98 3.42 -32.86 -10.70
C PRO A 98 3.76 -32.82 -9.20
N VAL A 99 4.64 -31.89 -8.84
CA VAL A 99 4.97 -31.60 -7.44
C VAL A 99 4.24 -30.34 -7.02
N ALA A 100 3.37 -30.45 -6.01
CA ALA A 100 2.62 -29.31 -5.48
C ALA A 100 3.57 -28.23 -4.93
N GLY A 101 3.18 -26.95 -5.08
CA GLY A 101 3.86 -25.84 -4.44
C GLY A 101 3.72 -25.85 -2.91
N ASN A 102 4.51 -25.02 -2.27
CA ASN A 102 4.49 -24.84 -0.82
C ASN A 102 3.40 -23.85 -0.39
N THR A 103 3.13 -23.80 0.91
CA THR A 103 2.19 -22.84 1.51
C THR A 103 2.95 -21.60 1.96
N LEU A 104 2.44 -20.42 1.63
CA LEU A 104 2.90 -19.14 2.16
C LEU A 104 2.04 -18.76 3.35
N GLN A 105 2.63 -18.63 4.54
CA GLN A 105 2.00 -17.99 5.69
C GLN A 105 2.22 -16.49 5.63
N ILE A 106 1.14 -15.72 5.80
CA ILE A 106 1.16 -14.26 5.73
C ILE A 106 0.66 -13.63 7.04
N SER A 107 1.06 -12.37 7.28
CA SER A 107 0.67 -11.58 8.44
C SER A 107 -0.72 -10.98 8.35
N LEU A 108 -1.33 -10.98 7.15
CA LEU A 108 -2.69 -10.47 6.94
C LEU A 108 -3.66 -11.19 7.88
N ASP A 109 -4.29 -10.43 8.79
CA ASP A 109 -5.28 -10.98 9.71
C ASP A 109 -6.68 -10.89 9.10
N HIS A 110 -7.33 -12.03 8.97
CA HIS A 110 -8.66 -12.12 8.33
C HIS A 110 -9.70 -11.21 9.00
N ASN A 111 -9.73 -11.13 10.33
CA ASN A 111 -10.72 -10.34 11.03
C ASN A 111 -10.42 -8.86 10.94
N ILE A 112 -9.15 -8.47 11.10
CA ILE A 112 -8.71 -7.08 10.99
C ILE A 112 -8.95 -6.57 9.56
N GLN A 113 -8.56 -7.33 8.54
CA GLN A 113 -8.80 -6.98 7.13
C GLN A 113 -10.29 -6.77 6.88
N LYS A 114 -11.14 -7.70 7.32
CA LYS A 114 -12.58 -7.62 7.12
C LYS A 114 -13.21 -6.41 7.81
N TYR A 115 -12.78 -6.08 9.02
CA TYR A 115 -13.25 -4.85 9.70
C TYR A 115 -12.80 -3.60 8.95
N CYS A 116 -11.57 -3.56 8.46
CA CYS A 116 -11.07 -2.44 7.66
C CYS A 116 -11.84 -2.32 6.34
N GLU A 117 -12.14 -3.41 5.64
CA GLU A 117 -12.95 -3.41 4.42
C GLU A 117 -14.37 -2.87 4.66
N GLN A 118 -15.03 -3.34 5.72
CA GLN A 118 -16.36 -2.84 6.09
C GLN A 118 -16.34 -1.36 6.43
N ALA A 119 -15.35 -0.90 7.19
CA ALA A 119 -15.20 0.50 7.54
C ALA A 119 -14.90 1.37 6.30
N ALA A 120 -14.00 0.93 5.43
CA ALA A 120 -13.65 1.63 4.19
C ALA A 120 -14.85 1.75 3.25
N LYS A 121 -15.57 0.65 3.03
CA LYS A 121 -16.79 0.63 2.21
C LYS A 121 -17.85 1.57 2.75
N LYS A 122 -18.10 1.54 4.07
CA LYS A 122 -19.05 2.44 4.72
C LYS A 122 -18.68 3.90 4.50
N VAL A 123 -17.40 4.26 4.67
CA VAL A 123 -16.93 5.64 4.44
C VAL A 123 -17.06 6.02 2.98
N GLN A 124 -16.71 5.14 2.05
CA GLN A 124 -16.86 5.39 0.61
C GLN A 124 -18.32 5.70 0.26
N GLU A 125 -19.27 4.90 0.75
CA GLU A 125 -20.71 5.10 0.51
C GLU A 125 -21.24 6.38 1.16
N GLU A 126 -20.90 6.64 2.45
CA GLU A 126 -21.40 7.80 3.21
C GLU A 126 -20.83 9.14 2.70
N LYS A 127 -19.60 9.12 2.19
CA LYS A 127 -18.91 10.30 1.68
C LYS A 127 -18.99 10.47 0.17
N GLN A 128 -19.50 9.45 -0.54
CA GLN A 128 -19.49 9.37 -2.00
C GLN A 128 -18.06 9.52 -2.56
N ALA A 129 -17.07 9.01 -1.82
CA ALA A 129 -15.67 9.08 -2.19
C ALA A 129 -15.37 8.13 -3.37
N ASP A 130 -14.45 8.54 -4.24
CA ASP A 130 -14.01 7.72 -5.37
C ASP A 130 -13.38 6.41 -4.87
N SER A 131 -12.51 6.52 -3.86
CA SER A 131 -11.89 5.37 -3.22
C SER A 131 -11.52 5.61 -1.75
N VAL A 132 -11.32 4.53 -1.01
CA VAL A 132 -10.77 4.55 0.34
C VAL A 132 -9.66 3.52 0.44
N SER A 133 -8.48 3.97 0.86
CA SER A 133 -7.34 3.09 1.15
C SER A 133 -7.07 3.05 2.64
N VAL A 134 -6.84 1.85 3.18
CA VAL A 134 -6.46 1.63 4.57
C VAL A 134 -5.25 0.70 4.61
N LEU A 135 -4.18 1.15 5.24
CA LEU A 135 -3.01 0.33 5.56
C LEU A 135 -2.88 0.24 7.07
N LEU A 136 -2.79 -0.97 7.61
CA LEU A 136 -2.61 -1.24 9.02
C LEU A 136 -1.44 -2.20 9.22
N MET A 137 -0.41 -1.77 9.97
CA MET A 137 0.83 -2.51 10.15
C MET A 137 1.34 -2.45 11.59
N ASN A 138 2.18 -3.40 11.95
CA ASN A 138 2.96 -3.35 13.18
C ASN A 138 4.18 -2.42 12.98
N PRO A 139 4.30 -1.30 13.69
CA PRO A 139 5.44 -0.41 13.54
C PRO A 139 6.75 -0.98 14.09
N GLN A 140 6.73 -2.08 14.86
CA GLN A 140 7.91 -2.65 15.50
C GLN A 140 8.68 -3.63 14.59
N ASP A 141 7.99 -4.33 13.68
CA ASP A 141 8.60 -5.34 12.80
C ASP A 141 8.26 -5.15 11.32
N GLY A 142 7.17 -4.47 11.00
CA GLY A 142 6.73 -4.20 9.63
C GLY A 142 5.67 -5.19 9.10
N GLU A 143 5.19 -6.13 9.89
CA GLU A 143 4.10 -7.00 9.50
C GLU A 143 2.84 -6.19 9.17
N ILE A 144 2.23 -6.45 8.00
CA ILE A 144 1.01 -5.78 7.57
C ILE A 144 -0.19 -6.67 7.92
N PHE A 145 -1.06 -6.15 8.79
CA PHE A 145 -2.26 -6.86 9.24
C PHE A 145 -3.46 -6.65 8.34
N ALA A 146 -3.53 -5.50 7.67
CA ALA A 146 -4.57 -5.19 6.69
C ALA A 146 -4.08 -4.19 5.66
N MET A 147 -4.53 -4.36 4.42
CA MET A 147 -4.40 -3.39 3.33
C MET A 147 -5.64 -3.46 2.46
N VAL A 148 -6.41 -2.39 2.47
CA VAL A 148 -7.71 -2.27 1.80
C VAL A 148 -7.65 -1.18 0.75
N ASN A 149 -8.28 -1.40 -0.38
CA ASN A 149 -8.44 -0.41 -1.44
C ASN A 149 -9.83 -0.58 -2.06
N THR A 150 -10.79 0.25 -1.67
CA THR A 150 -12.15 0.16 -2.22
C THR A 150 -12.25 0.90 -3.57
N PRO A 151 -13.10 0.41 -4.49
CA PRO A 151 -13.77 -0.89 -4.47
C PRO A 151 -12.82 -2.05 -4.77
N GLU A 152 -13.03 -3.20 -4.12
CA GLU A 152 -12.27 -4.44 -4.39
C GLU A 152 -12.93 -5.22 -5.53
N PHE A 153 -12.15 -6.02 -6.29
CA PHE A 153 -12.64 -6.88 -7.38
C PHE A 153 -12.64 -8.36 -7.00
N ASN A 154 -13.40 -9.19 -7.72
CA ASN A 154 -13.48 -10.62 -7.45
C ASN A 154 -12.27 -11.36 -8.02
N LEU A 155 -11.51 -12.03 -7.15
CA LEU A 155 -10.32 -12.80 -7.50
C LEU A 155 -10.62 -14.07 -8.34
N ASN A 156 -11.85 -14.59 -8.27
CA ASN A 156 -12.26 -15.75 -9.08
C ASN A 156 -12.68 -15.35 -10.50
N THR A 157 -13.02 -14.06 -10.72
CA THR A 157 -13.36 -13.48 -12.04
C THR A 157 -12.58 -12.18 -12.29
N PRO A 158 -11.24 -12.20 -12.23
CA PRO A 158 -10.42 -10.97 -12.15
C PRO A 158 -10.40 -10.16 -13.45
N PHE A 159 -10.92 -10.69 -14.54
CA PHE A 159 -11.05 -10.02 -15.85
C PHE A 159 -12.43 -9.40 -16.08
N GLU A 160 -13.33 -9.50 -15.11
CA GLU A 160 -14.61 -8.81 -15.13
C GLU A 160 -14.44 -7.43 -14.51
N LEU A 161 -14.70 -6.38 -15.31
CA LEU A 161 -14.63 -5.00 -14.82
C LEU A 161 -15.75 -4.72 -13.83
N ILE A 162 -15.43 -4.00 -12.75
CA ILE A 162 -16.43 -3.52 -11.79
C ILE A 162 -16.93 -2.14 -12.22
N ASP A 163 -18.20 -1.83 -11.90
CA ASP A 163 -18.83 -0.53 -12.10
C ASP A 163 -18.84 -0.02 -13.56
N VAL A 164 -18.83 -0.92 -14.54
CA VAL A 164 -18.94 -0.59 -15.97
C VAL A 164 -20.35 -0.94 -16.45
N ASP A 165 -21.00 0.00 -17.14
CA ASP A 165 -22.26 -0.27 -17.82
C ASP A 165 -22.04 -1.27 -18.96
N GLU A 166 -22.72 -2.42 -18.93
CA GLU A 166 -22.65 -3.49 -19.93
C GLU A 166 -22.91 -3.01 -21.37
N ASN A 167 -23.55 -1.84 -21.54
CA ASN A 167 -23.84 -1.26 -22.84
C ASN A 167 -22.74 -0.34 -23.36
N THR A 168 -21.64 -0.14 -22.62
CA THR A 168 -20.54 0.72 -23.05
C THR A 168 -19.66 -0.04 -24.04
N GLU A 169 -19.69 0.33 -25.32
CA GLU A 169 -18.76 -0.21 -26.32
C GLU A 169 -17.34 0.26 -25.99
N GLN A 170 -16.44 -0.69 -25.75
CA GLN A 170 -15.03 -0.46 -25.46
C GLN A 170 -14.17 -1.19 -26.49
N THR A 171 -13.03 -0.60 -26.83
CA THR A 171 -11.99 -1.32 -27.57
C THR A 171 -11.25 -2.26 -26.64
N ASP A 172 -10.62 -3.32 -27.18
CA ASP A 172 -9.79 -4.25 -26.40
C ASP A 172 -8.69 -3.51 -25.61
N GLU A 173 -8.10 -2.46 -26.19
CA GLU A 173 -7.07 -1.63 -25.54
C GLU A 173 -7.63 -0.85 -24.35
N GLN A 174 -8.83 -0.28 -24.49
CA GLN A 174 -9.52 0.42 -23.39
C GLN A 174 -9.90 -0.53 -22.27
N ALA A 175 -10.43 -1.70 -22.60
CA ALA A 175 -10.77 -2.72 -21.61
C ALA A 175 -9.52 -3.19 -20.85
N GLN A 176 -8.39 -3.42 -21.54
CA GLN A 176 -7.14 -3.80 -20.91
C GLN A 176 -6.60 -2.70 -19.97
N GLU A 177 -6.68 -1.42 -20.37
CA GLU A 177 -6.26 -0.31 -19.51
C GLU A 177 -7.12 -0.20 -18.25
N MET A 178 -8.45 -0.38 -18.39
CA MET A 178 -9.37 -0.39 -17.25
C MET A 178 -9.08 -1.55 -16.29
N LEU A 179 -8.76 -2.74 -16.80
CA LEU A 179 -8.32 -3.88 -15.99
C LEU A 179 -7.01 -3.55 -15.25
N ASN A 180 -6.04 -2.97 -15.93
CA ASN A 180 -4.77 -2.56 -15.32
C ASN A 180 -5.01 -1.55 -14.19
N GLN A 181 -5.92 -0.58 -14.38
CA GLN A 181 -6.30 0.38 -13.34
C GLN A 181 -7.01 -0.31 -12.16
N MET A 182 -7.96 -1.21 -12.45
CA MET A 182 -8.68 -1.98 -11.42
C MET A 182 -7.76 -2.82 -10.54
N TRP A 183 -6.69 -3.39 -11.12
CA TRP A 183 -5.72 -4.24 -10.41
C TRP A 183 -4.67 -3.46 -9.64
N ARG A 184 -4.53 -2.15 -9.87
CA ARG A 184 -3.57 -1.32 -9.13
C ARG A 184 -3.86 -1.32 -7.64
N ASN A 185 -2.80 -1.29 -6.85
CA ASN A 185 -2.87 -1.13 -5.40
C ASN A 185 -2.42 0.29 -5.02
N PRO A 186 -3.36 1.24 -4.78
CA PRO A 186 -3.03 2.62 -4.48
C PRO A 186 -2.09 2.80 -3.29
N CYS A 187 -2.10 1.89 -2.30
CA CYS A 187 -1.19 1.96 -1.16
C CYS A 187 0.29 1.89 -1.54
N ILE A 188 0.61 1.28 -2.69
CA ILE A 188 2.00 1.06 -3.14
C ILE A 188 2.29 1.59 -4.54
N ASN A 189 1.31 1.59 -5.46
CA ASN A 189 1.53 1.96 -6.86
C ASN A 189 1.29 3.45 -7.14
N ASP A 190 0.58 4.17 -6.25
CA ASP A 190 0.21 5.56 -6.46
C ASP A 190 0.93 6.47 -5.48
N THR A 191 1.31 7.65 -5.98
CA THR A 191 1.94 8.68 -5.18
C THR A 191 0.99 9.85 -4.99
N TYR A 192 1.07 10.47 -3.81
CA TYR A 192 0.27 11.63 -3.46
C TYR A 192 1.09 12.65 -2.67
N GLU A 193 0.65 13.90 -2.61
CA GLU A 193 1.21 14.87 -1.68
C GLU A 193 0.66 14.59 -0.27
N PRO A 194 1.52 14.25 0.72
CA PRO A 194 1.04 13.81 2.04
C PRO A 194 0.42 14.93 2.88
N GLY A 195 0.61 16.19 2.49
CA GLY A 195 0.09 17.34 3.22
C GLY A 195 0.51 17.34 4.69
N SER A 196 -0.41 17.72 5.56
CA SER A 196 -0.11 17.92 6.99
C SER A 196 0.30 16.65 7.75
N THR A 197 0.14 15.44 7.22
CA THR A 197 0.73 14.23 7.84
C THR A 197 2.25 14.26 7.76
N PHE A 198 2.82 14.91 6.74
CA PHE A 198 4.25 15.09 6.61
C PHE A 198 4.88 15.99 7.70
N LYS A 199 4.09 16.79 8.39
CA LYS A 199 4.56 17.60 9.53
C LYS A 199 5.14 16.76 10.66
N ILE A 200 4.77 15.50 10.76
CA ILE A 200 5.39 14.52 11.67
C ILE A 200 6.88 14.40 11.36
N ILE A 201 7.20 14.28 10.07
CA ILE A 201 8.57 14.08 9.56
C ILE A 201 9.39 15.36 9.75
N THR A 202 8.83 16.51 9.37
CA THR A 202 9.48 17.83 9.57
C THR A 202 9.75 18.11 11.04
N ALA A 203 8.77 17.88 11.92
CA ALA A 203 8.94 18.06 13.37
C ALA A 203 10.05 17.16 13.93
N SER A 204 10.07 15.89 13.52
CA SER A 204 11.08 14.93 13.97
C SER A 204 12.49 15.35 13.55
N ALA A 205 12.68 15.77 12.30
CA ALA A 205 13.96 16.25 11.80
C ALA A 205 14.43 17.50 12.54
N CYS A 206 13.52 18.47 12.77
CA CYS A 206 13.84 19.73 13.46
C CYS A 206 14.15 19.51 14.95
N LEU A 207 13.47 18.59 15.61
CA LEU A 207 13.77 18.21 17.01
C LEU A 207 15.11 17.48 17.12
N GLU A 208 15.39 16.54 16.22
CA GLU A 208 16.63 15.77 16.20
C GLU A 208 17.86 16.66 15.99
N GLU A 209 17.76 17.66 15.09
CA GLU A 209 18.79 18.67 14.85
C GLU A 209 18.85 19.78 15.91
N GLY A 210 17.86 19.84 16.81
CA GLY A 210 17.81 20.87 17.87
C GLY A 210 17.53 22.27 17.34
N VAL A 211 16.97 22.43 16.11
CA VAL A 211 16.64 23.76 15.55
C VAL A 211 15.28 24.26 16.07
N VAL A 212 14.55 23.43 16.79
CA VAL A 212 13.31 23.76 17.50
C VAL A 212 13.26 23.06 18.86
N SER A 213 12.68 23.71 19.85
CA SER A 213 12.37 23.16 21.17
C SER A 213 10.87 23.25 21.47
N LEU A 214 10.38 22.46 22.44
CA LEU A 214 8.98 22.47 22.83
C LEU A 214 8.51 23.83 23.36
N SER A 215 9.43 24.64 23.89
CA SER A 215 9.17 25.98 24.44
C SER A 215 9.22 27.11 23.42
N ASP A 216 9.66 26.82 22.18
CA ASP A 216 9.70 27.85 21.15
C ASP A 216 8.30 28.38 20.84
N THR A 217 8.24 29.68 20.59
CA THR A 217 6.99 30.36 20.25
C THR A 217 7.01 30.94 18.84
N PHE A 218 5.85 30.96 18.21
CA PHE A 218 5.67 31.35 16.82
C PHE A 218 4.45 32.27 16.69
N SER A 219 4.41 33.05 15.61
CA SER A 219 3.26 33.88 15.29
C SER A 219 2.62 33.45 13.98
N CYS A 220 1.31 33.20 14.01
CA CYS A 220 0.53 32.85 12.83
C CYS A 220 -0.57 33.91 12.55
N PRO A 221 -0.32 34.88 11.67
CA PRO A 221 -1.35 35.83 11.24
C PRO A 221 -2.28 35.28 10.13
N GLY A 222 -2.28 33.96 9.91
CA GLY A 222 -3.02 33.29 8.85
C GLY A 222 -2.24 33.04 7.56
N TYR A 223 -0.99 33.47 7.51
CA TYR A 223 -0.07 33.23 6.38
C TYR A 223 1.40 33.44 6.78
N ARG A 224 2.29 33.01 5.89
CA ARG A 224 3.74 33.34 5.90
C ARG A 224 4.13 33.90 4.54
N ILE A 225 4.91 34.96 4.50
CA ILE A 225 5.54 35.46 3.28
C ILE A 225 6.93 34.85 3.18
N VAL A 226 7.21 34.18 2.08
CA VAL A 226 8.51 33.62 1.74
C VAL A 226 8.87 34.17 0.36
N GLU A 227 9.92 34.98 0.30
CA GLU A 227 10.26 35.80 -0.86
C GLU A 227 9.04 36.66 -1.30
N ASP A 228 8.54 36.47 -2.51
CA ASP A 228 7.38 37.16 -3.07
C ASP A 228 6.05 36.38 -2.89
N ARG A 229 6.10 35.17 -2.28
CA ARG A 229 4.96 34.27 -2.17
C ARG A 229 4.27 34.37 -0.81
N LYS A 230 2.96 34.56 -0.84
CA LYS A 230 2.10 34.49 0.34
C LYS A 230 1.54 33.08 0.49
N ILE A 231 2.11 32.29 1.42
CA ILE A 231 1.68 30.92 1.73
C ILE A 231 0.68 30.98 2.87
N ARG A 232 -0.54 30.48 2.66
CA ARG A 232 -1.64 30.59 3.62
C ARG A 232 -1.66 29.45 4.63
N CYS A 233 -2.11 29.79 5.85
CA CYS A 233 -2.55 28.78 6.82
C CYS A 233 -3.96 28.33 6.48
N HIS A 234 -4.36 27.11 6.87
CA HIS A 234 -5.74 26.66 6.73
C HIS A 234 -6.72 27.51 7.54
N LYS A 235 -6.29 28.10 8.67
CA LYS A 235 -7.07 29.03 9.45
C LYS A 235 -6.85 30.46 8.93
N VAL A 236 -7.84 30.99 8.21
CA VAL A 236 -7.76 32.30 7.52
C VAL A 236 -7.39 33.45 8.44
N GLY A 237 -7.96 33.51 9.67
CA GLY A 237 -7.64 34.53 10.68
C GLY A 237 -6.33 34.30 11.45
N GLY A 238 -5.64 33.20 11.16
CA GLY A 238 -4.44 32.78 11.90
C GLY A 238 -4.72 32.19 13.27
N HIS A 239 -3.67 31.63 13.88
CA HIS A 239 -3.72 31.05 15.22
C HIS A 239 -3.22 32.05 16.30
N GLY A 240 -2.66 33.18 15.88
CA GLY A 240 -2.05 34.16 16.78
C GLY A 240 -0.68 33.69 17.28
N GLN A 241 -0.37 33.96 18.53
CA GLN A 241 0.84 33.44 19.19
C GLN A 241 0.58 32.02 19.66
N GLU A 242 1.46 31.11 19.31
CA GLU A 242 1.37 29.70 19.67
C GLU A 242 2.76 29.11 19.98
N THR A 243 2.80 28.13 20.89
CA THR A 243 4.00 27.34 21.13
C THR A 243 4.19 26.32 20.02
N PHE A 244 5.36 25.68 19.94
CA PHE A 244 5.61 24.59 18.99
C PHE A 244 4.58 23.45 19.17
N ILE A 245 4.24 23.11 20.42
CA ILE A 245 3.22 22.09 20.74
C ILE A 245 1.87 22.49 20.13
N GLN A 246 1.43 23.72 20.34
CA GLN A 246 0.18 24.23 19.77
C GLN A 246 0.23 24.29 18.24
N GLY A 247 1.40 24.61 17.65
CA GLY A 247 1.60 24.59 16.21
C GLY A 247 1.38 23.20 15.58
N ILE A 248 1.80 22.14 16.28
CA ILE A 248 1.52 20.75 15.86
C ILE A 248 0.04 20.39 16.07
N GLN A 249 -0.53 20.69 17.24
CA GLN A 249 -1.93 20.45 17.58
C GLN A 249 -2.87 21.14 16.59
N ASN A 250 -2.59 22.40 16.29
CA ASN A 250 -3.37 23.23 15.35
C ASN A 250 -3.03 22.95 13.88
N SER A 251 -2.03 22.12 13.61
CA SER A 251 -1.56 21.89 12.22
C SER A 251 -1.20 23.19 11.48
N CYS A 252 -0.53 24.12 12.17
CA CYS A 252 -0.25 25.47 11.70
C CYS A 252 0.82 25.49 10.60
N ASN A 253 0.50 25.93 9.35
CA ASN A 253 1.47 26.00 8.27
C ASN A 253 2.62 26.98 8.55
N PRO A 254 2.38 28.24 9.01
CA PRO A 254 3.46 29.18 9.35
C PRO A 254 4.51 28.62 10.30
N VAL A 255 4.11 27.88 11.34
CA VAL A 255 5.06 27.23 12.26
C VAL A 255 5.96 26.25 11.53
N PHE A 256 5.38 25.40 10.67
CA PHE A 256 6.16 24.40 9.92
C PHE A 256 7.03 25.00 8.84
N ILE A 257 6.60 26.10 8.21
CA ILE A 257 7.44 26.88 7.30
C ILE A 257 8.66 27.43 8.06
N ASP A 258 8.44 28.06 9.22
CA ASP A 258 9.53 28.67 10.00
C ASP A 258 10.57 27.63 10.46
N ILE A 259 10.14 26.46 10.98
CA ILE A 259 11.08 25.43 11.41
C ILE A 259 11.79 24.73 10.25
N GLY A 260 11.10 24.54 9.11
CA GLY A 260 11.73 23.99 7.90
C GLY A 260 12.76 24.94 7.30
N LEU A 261 12.50 26.25 7.28
CA LEU A 261 13.47 27.26 6.87
C LEU A 261 14.67 27.34 7.83
N ARG A 262 14.45 27.15 9.16
CA ARG A 262 15.56 27.06 10.13
C ARG A 262 16.43 25.82 9.88
N LEU A 263 15.85 24.70 9.49
CA LEU A 263 16.57 23.47 9.18
C LEU A 263 17.42 23.62 7.91
N GLY A 264 16.89 24.29 6.89
CA GLY A 264 17.51 24.52 5.60
C GLY A 264 17.40 23.33 4.64
N ALA A 265 17.51 23.60 3.33
CA ALA A 265 17.24 22.62 2.27
C ALA A 265 18.19 21.41 2.31
N GLU A 266 19.50 21.62 2.49
CA GLU A 266 20.47 20.52 2.52
C GLU A 266 20.22 19.53 3.65
N LYS A 267 20.01 20.02 4.88
CA LYS A 267 19.72 19.16 6.03
C LYS A 267 18.34 18.48 5.86
N PHE A 268 17.35 19.24 5.39
CA PHE A 268 16.03 18.70 5.14
C PHE A 268 16.08 17.52 4.16
N TYR A 269 16.81 17.68 3.04
CA TYR A 269 17.00 16.63 2.05
C TYR A 269 17.80 15.43 2.62
N ALA A 270 18.80 15.69 3.46
CA ALA A 270 19.54 14.63 4.14
C ALA A 270 18.64 13.80 5.05
N TYR A 271 17.73 14.43 5.81
CA TYR A 271 16.71 13.72 6.59
C TYR A 271 15.70 12.98 5.72
N PHE A 272 15.27 13.57 4.62
CA PHE A 272 14.39 12.91 3.67
C PHE A 272 14.99 11.57 3.19
N LYS A 273 16.30 11.60 2.88
CA LYS A 273 17.07 10.40 2.53
C LYS A 273 17.26 9.43 3.71
N GLN A 274 17.60 9.95 4.90
CA GLN A 274 17.82 9.14 6.11
C GLN A 274 16.56 8.39 6.52
N PHE A 275 15.41 9.04 6.44
CA PHE A 275 14.09 8.48 6.71
C PHE A 275 13.64 7.48 5.62
N GLY A 276 14.39 7.37 4.54
CA GLY A 276 14.16 6.41 3.46
C GLY A 276 13.07 6.80 2.48
N LEU A 277 12.71 8.09 2.43
CA LEU A 277 11.69 8.60 1.53
C LEU A 277 12.16 8.71 0.06
N LEU A 278 13.48 8.66 -0.20
CA LEU A 278 14.04 8.63 -1.56
C LEU A 278 14.31 7.21 -2.08
N SER A 279 13.83 6.20 -1.40
CA SER A 279 14.01 4.79 -1.77
C SER A 279 12.73 4.01 -1.58
N LEU A 280 12.61 2.91 -2.29
CA LEU A 280 11.52 1.96 -2.07
C LEU A 280 11.56 1.40 -0.65
N THR A 281 10.40 1.05 -0.11
CA THR A 281 10.30 0.39 1.20
C THR A 281 10.74 -1.06 1.13
N ASN A 282 10.76 -1.64 -0.08
CA ASN A 282 10.97 -3.04 -0.37
C ASN A 282 9.88 -3.94 0.24
N ILE A 283 8.65 -3.44 0.24
CA ILE A 283 7.49 -4.28 0.53
C ILE A 283 7.47 -5.50 -0.39
N ASP A 284 7.02 -6.62 0.11
CA ASP A 284 6.92 -7.88 -0.65
C ASP A 284 5.70 -7.96 -1.56
N LEU A 285 5.40 -6.84 -2.22
CA LEU A 285 4.43 -6.73 -3.31
C LEU A 285 5.11 -6.11 -4.55
N PRO A 286 4.66 -6.45 -5.75
CA PRO A 286 5.22 -5.88 -6.97
C PRO A 286 4.72 -4.45 -7.24
N GLY A 287 5.51 -3.67 -7.98
CA GLY A 287 5.06 -2.41 -8.56
C GLY A 287 5.10 -1.21 -7.59
N GLU A 288 5.90 -1.25 -6.52
CA GLU A 288 6.06 -0.12 -5.62
C GLU A 288 6.58 1.11 -6.39
N ALA A 289 5.84 2.23 -6.32
CA ALA A 289 6.20 3.48 -6.98
C ALA A 289 7.31 4.22 -6.21
N GLY A 290 8.18 4.88 -6.96
CA GLY A 290 9.21 5.75 -6.41
C GLY A 290 8.68 7.13 -6.03
N THR A 291 9.36 7.80 -5.12
CA THR A 291 9.09 9.18 -4.73
C THR A 291 9.33 10.15 -5.88
N ILE A 292 8.45 11.13 -6.05
CA ILE A 292 8.64 12.27 -6.93
C ILE A 292 9.10 13.45 -6.09
N MET A 293 10.36 13.87 -6.26
CA MET A 293 11.00 14.93 -5.46
C MET A 293 11.96 15.75 -6.31
N HIS A 294 12.09 17.03 -6.01
CA HIS A 294 13.10 17.91 -6.58
C HIS A 294 14.52 17.46 -6.22
N ASN A 295 15.48 17.73 -7.08
CA ASN A 295 16.89 17.64 -6.65
C ASN A 295 17.19 18.71 -5.60
N VAL A 296 18.17 18.47 -4.74
CA VAL A 296 18.48 19.39 -3.65
C VAL A 296 18.87 20.80 -4.13
N GLU A 297 19.52 20.86 -5.30
CA GLU A 297 19.95 22.11 -5.93
C GLU A 297 18.78 22.96 -6.42
N ASP A 298 17.62 22.32 -6.68
CA ASP A 298 16.40 22.97 -7.20
C ASP A 298 15.45 23.41 -6.05
N ILE A 299 15.80 23.09 -4.79
CA ILE A 299 14.99 23.46 -3.64
C ILE A 299 15.33 24.88 -3.17
N GLY A 300 14.57 25.88 -3.68
CA GLY A 300 14.60 27.25 -3.20
C GLY A 300 13.84 27.41 -1.86
N LEU A 301 13.77 28.65 -1.38
CA LEU A 301 13.09 28.96 -0.10
C LEU A 301 11.58 28.68 -0.16
N VAL A 302 10.95 28.94 -1.32
CA VAL A 302 9.51 28.69 -1.52
C VAL A 302 9.21 27.19 -1.56
N GLU A 303 10.02 26.40 -2.29
CA GLU A 303 9.91 24.96 -2.36
C GLU A 303 10.11 24.34 -0.97
N LEU A 304 11.17 24.74 -0.26
CA LEU A 304 11.43 24.28 1.11
C LEU A 304 10.26 24.59 2.06
N ALA A 305 9.69 25.78 1.95
CA ALA A 305 8.53 26.18 2.74
C ALA A 305 7.31 25.26 2.48
N THR A 306 7.03 24.92 1.22
CA THR A 306 5.91 24.04 0.88
C THR A 306 6.18 22.58 1.21
N ILE A 307 7.40 22.10 1.01
CA ILE A 307 7.85 20.76 1.41
C ILE A 307 7.69 20.57 2.93
N SER A 308 7.98 21.60 3.74
CA SER A 308 7.91 21.53 5.20
C SER A 308 6.54 21.16 5.76
N PHE A 309 5.46 21.36 5.01
CA PHE A 309 4.13 20.94 5.39
C PHE A 309 3.49 19.93 4.40
N GLY A 310 4.31 19.28 3.57
CA GLY A 310 3.93 18.10 2.77
C GLY A 310 3.37 18.39 1.40
N GLN A 311 3.80 19.46 0.74
CA GLN A 311 3.46 19.78 -0.64
C GLN A 311 4.72 19.89 -1.52
N SER A 312 4.53 19.92 -2.85
CA SER A 312 5.59 20.00 -3.87
C SER A 312 6.46 18.76 -4.01
N PHE A 313 6.02 17.63 -3.51
CA PHE A 313 6.60 16.30 -3.74
C PHE A 313 5.52 15.24 -3.53
N GLN A 314 5.79 14.02 -3.99
CA GLN A 314 4.84 12.91 -3.83
C GLN A 314 5.52 11.65 -3.31
N VAL A 315 4.82 10.92 -2.45
CA VAL A 315 5.24 9.65 -1.84
C VAL A 315 4.07 8.68 -1.82
N THR A 316 4.36 7.38 -1.69
CA THR A 316 3.31 6.38 -1.54
C THR A 316 2.77 6.32 -0.11
N PRO A 317 1.53 5.86 0.10
CA PRO A 317 0.99 5.61 1.45
C PRO A 317 1.87 4.67 2.28
N VAL A 318 2.42 3.61 1.69
CA VAL A 318 3.32 2.68 2.39
C VAL A 318 4.64 3.34 2.81
N GLN A 319 5.20 4.27 1.99
CA GLN A 319 6.37 5.05 2.39
C GLN A 319 6.06 5.94 3.61
N MET A 320 4.90 6.60 3.62
CA MET A 320 4.48 7.43 4.75
C MET A 320 4.29 6.59 6.02
N ALA A 321 3.56 5.49 5.95
CA ALA A 321 3.33 4.60 7.10
C ALA A 321 4.64 4.05 7.66
N THR A 322 5.53 3.56 6.79
CA THR A 322 6.84 3.01 7.17
C THR A 322 7.74 4.09 7.81
N THR A 323 7.72 5.31 7.26
CA THR A 323 8.52 6.41 7.79
C THR A 323 7.99 6.86 9.15
N VAL A 324 6.68 7.06 9.29
CA VAL A 324 6.09 7.44 10.58
C VAL A 324 6.30 6.34 11.63
N SER A 325 6.21 5.06 11.23
CA SER A 325 6.58 3.94 12.12
C SER A 325 7.97 4.10 12.70
N SER A 326 8.96 4.48 11.86
CA SER A 326 10.34 4.71 12.32
C SER A 326 10.48 5.85 13.34
N LEU A 327 9.56 6.81 13.30
CA LEU A 327 9.60 7.99 14.19
C LEU A 327 8.91 7.74 15.54
N VAL A 328 8.11 6.66 15.67
CA VAL A 328 7.35 6.36 16.88
C VAL A 328 7.73 5.04 17.55
N ASN A 329 8.59 4.24 16.93
CA ASN A 329 8.99 2.92 17.43
C ASN A 329 10.37 2.89 18.12
N GLY A 330 10.96 4.04 18.43
CA GLY A 330 12.31 4.15 19.01
C GLY A 330 13.41 4.41 17.97
N GLY A 331 13.07 4.77 16.72
CA GLY A 331 14.03 5.17 15.69
C GLY A 331 14.49 4.02 14.78
N TYR A 332 13.68 2.99 14.57
CA TYR A 332 14.01 1.85 13.72
C TYR A 332 13.18 1.88 12.42
N ARG A 333 13.84 1.84 11.26
CA ARG A 333 13.15 1.62 10.00
C ARG A 333 12.96 0.14 9.77
N VAL A 334 11.72 -0.29 9.69
CA VAL A 334 11.29 -1.65 9.37
C VAL A 334 11.05 -1.80 7.87
N THR A 335 11.05 -3.04 7.36
CA THR A 335 10.59 -3.35 6.01
C THR A 335 9.14 -3.83 6.10
N PRO A 336 8.17 -3.13 5.49
CA PRO A 336 6.79 -3.59 5.47
C PRO A 336 6.67 -4.89 4.69
N HIS A 337 5.87 -5.84 5.17
CA HIS A 337 5.76 -7.15 4.54
C HIS A 337 4.50 -7.91 4.96
N PHE A 338 4.11 -8.86 4.11
CA PHE A 338 3.05 -9.83 4.35
C PHE A 338 3.59 -11.23 4.63
N GLY A 339 4.62 -11.68 3.93
CA GLY A 339 5.16 -13.03 4.09
C GLY A 339 5.80 -13.24 5.44
N VAL A 340 5.41 -14.30 6.15
CA VAL A 340 5.94 -14.67 7.47
C VAL A 340 6.80 -15.93 7.39
N ALA A 341 6.25 -16.98 6.78
CA ALA A 341 6.93 -18.27 6.65
C ALA A 341 6.52 -19.02 5.39
N VAL A 342 7.38 -19.91 4.95
CA VAL A 342 7.07 -20.93 3.94
C VAL A 342 6.87 -22.25 4.66
N LEU A 343 5.74 -22.91 4.39
CA LEU A 343 5.34 -24.15 5.02
C LEU A 343 5.17 -25.25 3.97
N GLU A 344 5.35 -26.50 4.35
CA GLU A 344 4.90 -27.65 3.59
C GLU A 344 3.37 -27.76 3.59
N LYS A 345 2.83 -28.66 2.77
CA LYS A 345 1.40 -28.90 2.68
C LYS A 345 0.76 -29.33 4.02
N ASP A 346 1.51 -30.01 4.88
CA ASP A 346 1.07 -30.47 6.21
C ASP A 346 1.18 -29.39 7.29
N GLY A 347 1.67 -28.18 6.94
CA GLY A 347 1.87 -27.07 7.86
C GLY A 347 3.26 -27.06 8.54
N THR A 348 4.15 -28.00 8.22
CA THR A 348 5.52 -27.99 8.74
C THR A 348 6.30 -26.79 8.21
N GLU A 349 6.95 -26.02 9.10
CA GLU A 349 7.74 -24.86 8.71
C GLU A 349 9.02 -25.27 7.97
N ILE A 350 9.14 -24.84 6.70
CA ILE A 350 10.36 -24.99 5.90
C ILE A 350 11.35 -23.89 6.26
N ARG A 351 10.87 -22.63 6.29
CA ARG A 351 11.69 -21.46 6.64
C ARG A 351 10.85 -20.27 7.06
N LYS A 352 11.36 -19.50 8.01
CA LYS A 352 10.88 -18.14 8.31
C LYS A 352 11.45 -17.14 7.34
N LEU A 353 10.63 -16.21 6.90
CA LEU A 353 11.07 -15.06 6.11
C LEU A 353 11.67 -14.01 7.04
N LYS A 354 12.76 -13.36 6.63
CA LYS A 354 13.49 -12.39 7.45
C LYS A 354 13.58 -11.06 6.71
N TYR A 355 13.26 -9.99 7.42
CA TYR A 355 13.25 -8.63 6.87
C TYR A 355 14.28 -7.76 7.59
N LYS A 356 14.82 -6.79 6.84
CA LYS A 356 15.85 -5.91 7.36
C LYS A 356 15.25 -4.85 8.27
N LYS A 357 15.94 -4.57 9.38
CA LYS A 357 15.74 -3.39 10.22
C LYS A 357 16.96 -2.49 10.12
N LYS A 358 16.76 -1.18 10.03
CA LYS A 358 17.82 -0.17 10.06
C LYS A 358 17.64 0.70 11.30
N ASN A 359 18.67 0.78 12.14
CA ASN A 359 18.67 1.57 13.36
C ASN A 359 19.09 3.02 13.09
N GLY A 360 18.84 3.92 14.06
CA GLY A 360 19.37 5.28 14.06
C GLY A 360 18.71 6.20 13.04
N ILE A 361 17.43 6.03 12.80
CA ILE A 361 16.63 6.95 11.97
C ILE A 361 16.46 8.27 12.73
N VAL A 362 16.05 8.19 13.99
CA VAL A 362 16.06 9.28 14.98
C VAL A 362 16.51 8.71 16.32
N SER A 363 16.85 9.59 17.28
CA SER A 363 17.11 9.18 18.65
C SER A 363 15.83 8.68 19.34
N GLU A 364 15.98 7.81 20.33
CA GLU A 364 14.87 7.36 21.16
C GLU A 364 14.14 8.52 21.83
N LYS A 365 14.89 9.55 22.27
CA LYS A 365 14.36 10.78 22.84
C LYS A 365 13.44 11.52 21.86
N THR A 366 13.84 11.68 20.60
CA THR A 366 13.00 12.30 19.57
C THR A 366 11.77 11.46 19.31
N SER A 367 11.92 10.14 19.22
CA SER A 367 10.78 9.22 19.04
C SER A 367 9.77 9.33 20.19
N GLU A 368 10.22 9.34 21.44
CA GLU A 368 9.36 9.51 22.62
C GLU A 368 8.66 10.88 22.60
N THR A 369 9.41 11.94 22.31
CA THR A 369 8.84 13.29 22.20
C THR A 369 7.74 13.35 21.12
N MET A 370 7.97 12.72 19.97
CA MET A 370 6.99 12.68 18.90
C MET A 370 5.73 11.89 19.28
N ARG A 371 5.84 10.79 20.02
CA ARG A 371 4.67 10.06 20.53
C ARG A 371 3.81 10.95 21.42
N ILE A 372 4.43 11.68 22.35
CA ILE A 372 3.73 12.61 23.26
C ILE A 372 3.03 13.73 22.45
N LEU A 373 3.75 14.35 21.51
CA LEU A 373 3.19 15.42 20.68
C LEU A 373 2.00 14.92 19.84
N LEU A 374 2.13 13.77 19.19
CA LEU A 374 1.06 13.22 18.34
C LEU A 374 -0.14 12.71 19.14
N LYS A 375 0.06 12.25 20.38
CA LYS A 375 -1.02 11.98 21.31
C LYS A 375 -1.80 13.26 21.61
N SER A 376 -1.12 14.37 21.92
CA SER A 376 -1.78 15.65 22.18
C SER A 376 -2.56 16.21 20.96
N VAL A 377 -2.15 15.87 19.74
CA VAL A 377 -2.90 16.21 18.51
C VAL A 377 -4.28 15.53 18.51
N VAL A 378 -4.35 14.29 18.95
CA VAL A 378 -5.61 13.52 19.03
C VAL A 378 -6.45 13.95 20.22
N GLU A 379 -5.86 14.19 21.37
CA GLU A 379 -6.58 14.58 22.59
C GLU A 379 -7.09 16.03 22.54
N GLU A 380 -6.28 16.97 22.07
CA GLU A 380 -6.53 18.42 22.20
C GLU A 380 -6.53 19.17 20.87
N GLY A 381 -6.00 18.56 19.80
CA GLY A 381 -5.73 19.23 18.54
C GLY A 381 -6.67 18.87 17.40
N SER A 382 -6.16 19.02 16.19
CA SER A 382 -6.85 18.77 14.91
C SER A 382 -7.23 17.30 14.68
N GLY A 383 -6.70 16.37 15.48
CA GLY A 383 -6.96 14.93 15.39
C GLY A 383 -8.11 14.43 16.28
N LYS A 384 -8.89 15.29 16.89
CA LYS A 384 -9.95 14.93 17.88
C LYS A 384 -10.95 13.87 17.40
N ASN A 385 -11.21 13.82 16.09
CA ASN A 385 -12.10 12.80 15.53
C ASN A 385 -11.53 11.38 15.62
N GLY A 386 -10.23 11.24 15.85
CA GLY A 386 -9.56 9.96 16.10
C GLY A 386 -9.48 9.58 17.57
N TYR A 387 -10.01 10.41 18.49
CA TYR A 387 -10.03 10.12 19.91
C TYR A 387 -11.05 9.03 20.25
N ILE A 388 -10.61 8.03 20.99
CA ILE A 388 -11.47 6.96 21.51
C ILE A 388 -11.23 6.87 23.02
N GLU A 389 -12.29 7.01 23.80
CA GLU A 389 -12.21 6.93 25.27
C GLU A 389 -11.62 5.58 25.72
N GLY A 390 -10.67 5.62 26.62
CA GLY A 390 -9.97 4.43 27.14
C GLY A 390 -8.79 3.96 26.28
N TYR A 391 -8.55 4.58 25.12
CA TYR A 391 -7.42 4.24 24.24
C TYR A 391 -6.44 5.41 24.12
N SER A 392 -5.14 5.11 24.23
CA SER A 392 -4.07 6.08 24.01
C SER A 392 -3.70 6.08 22.53
N ILE A 393 -4.12 7.09 21.78
CA ILE A 393 -3.92 7.19 20.34
C ILE A 393 -3.10 8.42 20.03
N GLY A 394 -2.07 8.25 19.18
CA GLY A 394 -1.33 9.36 18.56
C GLY A 394 -1.63 9.42 17.06
N GLY A 395 -1.61 10.61 16.48
CA GLY A 395 -1.85 10.71 15.03
C GLY A 395 -1.92 12.12 14.48
N LYS A 396 -2.10 12.21 13.17
CA LYS A 396 -2.16 13.45 12.41
C LYS A 396 -3.09 13.34 11.22
N THR A 397 -3.93 14.33 11.04
CA THR A 397 -4.81 14.51 9.88
C THR A 397 -4.15 15.36 8.80
N ALA A 398 -4.54 15.15 7.54
CA ALA A 398 -4.26 16.05 6.44
C ALA A 398 -5.45 16.13 5.48
N THR A 399 -5.47 17.22 4.71
CA THR A 399 -6.27 17.37 3.49
C THR A 399 -5.35 17.95 2.43
N SER A 400 -5.13 17.23 1.36
CA SER A 400 -4.22 17.62 0.28
C SER A 400 -4.98 17.74 -1.01
N GLN A 401 -4.73 18.81 -1.76
CA GLN A 401 -5.30 18.96 -3.08
C GLN A 401 -4.52 18.12 -4.08
N THR A 402 -5.22 17.36 -4.92
CA THR A 402 -4.59 16.55 -5.98
C THR A 402 -4.07 17.41 -7.13
N LEU A 403 -3.28 16.82 -7.99
CA LEU A 403 -2.82 17.43 -9.23
C LEU A 403 -3.64 16.90 -10.43
N PRO A 404 -3.97 17.74 -11.41
CA PRO A 404 -3.72 19.20 -11.46
C PRO A 404 -4.64 19.97 -10.49
N ARG A 405 -4.12 21.04 -9.88
CA ARG A 405 -4.89 21.88 -8.93
C ARG A 405 -6.20 22.42 -9.48
N SER A 406 -6.29 22.59 -10.81
CA SER A 406 -7.49 23.03 -11.52
C SER A 406 -8.67 22.05 -11.40
N ALA A 407 -8.42 20.78 -11.11
CA ALA A 407 -9.46 19.78 -10.91
C ALA A 407 -10.24 20.00 -9.60
N ASN A 408 -9.66 20.75 -8.65
CA ASN A 408 -10.23 21.06 -7.33
C ASN A 408 -10.63 19.80 -6.53
N LYS A 409 -9.86 18.73 -6.70
CA LYS A 409 -10.04 17.44 -6.03
C LYS A 409 -9.10 17.34 -4.83
N TYR A 410 -9.47 16.57 -3.82
CA TYR A 410 -8.76 16.48 -2.56
C TYR A 410 -8.63 15.03 -2.09
N ILE A 411 -7.54 14.75 -1.37
CA ILE A 411 -7.36 13.55 -0.57
C ILE A 411 -7.41 13.94 0.90
N SER A 412 -8.34 13.38 1.66
CA SER A 412 -8.34 13.44 3.12
C SER A 412 -7.58 12.26 3.68
N SER A 413 -6.64 12.50 4.59
CA SER A 413 -5.83 11.42 5.16
C SER A 413 -5.65 11.54 6.67
N PHE A 414 -5.41 10.37 7.29
CA PHE A 414 -5.04 10.26 8.70
C PHE A 414 -3.94 9.22 8.84
N ILE A 415 -2.89 9.54 9.57
CA ILE A 415 -1.91 8.59 10.04
C ILE A 415 -1.97 8.55 11.55
N GLY A 416 -2.19 7.36 12.12
CA GLY A 416 -2.31 7.17 13.55
C GLY A 416 -1.66 5.90 14.05
N PHE A 417 -1.43 5.83 15.34
CA PHE A 417 -0.84 4.68 16.01
C PHE A 417 -1.39 4.51 17.43
N ALA A 418 -1.38 3.29 17.90
CA ALA A 418 -1.84 2.92 19.22
C ALA A 418 -1.11 1.69 19.79
N PRO A 419 -0.95 1.56 21.12
CA PRO A 419 -1.04 2.65 22.11
C PRO A 419 0.04 3.71 21.88
N ALA A 420 -0.21 4.98 22.23
CA ALA A 420 0.73 6.06 21.91
C ALA A 420 2.09 5.94 22.65
N ASP A 421 2.11 5.35 23.82
CA ASP A 421 3.33 5.13 24.64
C ASP A 421 4.18 3.94 24.17
N ASN A 422 3.55 2.90 23.61
CA ASN A 422 4.23 1.73 23.04
C ASN A 422 3.46 1.21 21.81
N PRO A 423 3.64 1.82 20.65
CA PRO A 423 2.87 1.50 19.45
C PRO A 423 3.04 0.05 19.01
N VAL A 424 1.91 -0.66 18.88
CA VAL A 424 1.83 -2.02 18.33
C VAL A 424 1.04 -2.05 17.03
N VAL A 425 0.33 -0.97 16.73
CA VAL A 425 -0.39 -0.79 15.48
C VAL A 425 -0.19 0.63 14.94
N MET A 426 0.05 0.72 13.65
CA MET A 426 0.12 1.93 12.84
C MET A 426 -0.92 1.84 11.73
N THR A 427 -1.71 2.88 11.53
CA THR A 427 -2.66 2.96 10.43
C THR A 427 -2.42 4.18 9.57
N ALA A 428 -2.56 4.02 8.25
CA ALA A 428 -2.70 5.11 7.30
C ALA A 428 -4.04 4.94 6.57
N VAL A 429 -4.86 5.97 6.60
CA VAL A 429 -6.16 6.02 5.92
C VAL A 429 -6.15 7.16 4.93
N LEU A 430 -6.53 6.89 3.70
CA LEU A 430 -6.69 7.88 2.64
C LEU A 430 -8.11 7.76 2.08
N ILE A 431 -8.78 8.90 1.92
CA ILE A 431 -10.10 9.01 1.32
C ILE A 431 -9.94 9.93 0.13
N ASP A 432 -10.14 9.39 -1.07
CA ASP A 432 -9.99 10.14 -2.31
C ASP A 432 -11.33 10.77 -2.69
N GLU A 433 -11.32 12.07 -2.92
CA GLU A 433 -12.49 12.88 -3.29
C GLU A 433 -13.70 12.71 -2.35
N PRO A 434 -13.50 12.92 -1.01
CA PRO A 434 -14.59 12.74 -0.04
C PRO A 434 -15.66 13.82 -0.12
#